data_d8d8b6a88827b2fbc92b0ebf21a1ada4
#
_entry.id   d8d8b6a88827b2fbc92b0ebf21a1ada4
#
_cell.length_a   1.000
_cell.length_b   1.000
_cell.length_c   1.000
_cell.angle_alpha   90.00
_cell.angle_beta   90.00
_cell.angle_gamma   90.00
#
_symmetry.space_group_name_H-M   'P 1'
#
loop_
_entity.id
_entity.type
_entity.pdbx_description
1 polymer ?
#
loop_
_entity_poly.entity_id
_entity_poly.type
_entity_poly.pdbx_seq_one_letter_code
_entity_poly.pdbx_strand_id
1 'polypeptide(L)'
;KLNPHPERKLQLEWTITKLMKEASTVEEVLSVIFTYNWGDSISYQIHFTDKSGDAVIIHAGTDGELTYSRKPKGIDYLISTNFNVAKLGKRDWSCWRYRAADKMLSKIDAEKELSVDFITSVLNATHQNGTWKTIFSTIYDLKKLRIYLFYNSQFDKPYILDLKEELAKTDRYRIVSLKDLISNKNLNKEK
;
A
#
# COMPACT_ATOMS: atom_id res chain seq x y z
N LYS A 1 -14.28 14.84 -16.85
CA LYS A 1 -13.48 14.14 -17.85
C LYS A 1 -12.19 14.90 -18.03
N LEU A 2 -11.14 14.46 -17.36
CA LEU A 2 -9.82 15.04 -17.48
C LEU A 2 -8.96 14.07 -18.28
N ASN A 3 -8.81 14.31 -19.56
CA ASN A 3 -7.80 13.67 -20.38
C ASN A 3 -6.98 14.76 -21.09
N PRO A 4 -6.16 15.53 -20.33
CA PRO A 4 -5.47 16.69 -20.88
C PRO A 4 -4.28 16.34 -21.78
N HIS A 5 -3.79 15.09 -21.75
CA HIS A 5 -2.61 14.68 -22.53
C HIS A 5 -2.79 13.27 -23.13
N PRO A 6 -3.66 13.11 -24.17
CA PRO A 6 -3.93 11.80 -24.76
C PRO A 6 -2.69 11.12 -25.37
N GLU A 7 -1.66 11.90 -25.71
CA GLU A 7 -0.42 11.38 -26.28
C GLU A 7 0.57 10.83 -25.25
N ARG A 8 0.39 11.11 -23.95
CA ARG A 8 1.31 10.66 -22.89
C ARG A 8 0.80 9.38 -22.24
N LYS A 9 1.13 8.24 -22.81
CA LYS A 9 0.95 6.93 -22.16
C LYS A 9 2.00 6.76 -21.07
N LEU A 10 1.56 6.59 -19.83
CA LEU A 10 2.45 6.31 -18.72
C LEU A 10 2.57 4.81 -18.43
N GLN A 11 3.80 4.37 -18.18
CA GLN A 11 4.02 3.07 -17.55
C GLN A 11 3.80 3.20 -16.04
N LEU A 12 3.05 2.25 -15.48
CA LEU A 12 2.67 2.25 -14.06
C LEU A 12 3.87 2.42 -13.12
N GLU A 13 4.96 1.70 -13.37
CA GLU A 13 6.18 1.72 -12.56
C GLU A 13 6.84 3.10 -12.53
N TRP A 14 6.92 3.76 -13.69
CA TRP A 14 7.47 5.10 -13.78
C TRP A 14 6.60 6.10 -13.03
N THR A 15 5.28 5.97 -13.12
CA THR A 15 4.35 6.85 -12.42
C THR A 15 4.45 6.71 -10.91
N ILE A 16 4.50 5.49 -10.39
CA ILE A 16 4.66 5.27 -8.95
C ILE A 16 5.98 5.90 -8.48
N THR A 17 7.08 5.68 -9.20
CA THR A 17 8.38 6.28 -8.87
C THR A 17 8.34 7.81 -8.87
N LYS A 18 7.64 8.42 -9.85
CA LYS A 18 7.46 9.86 -9.92
C LYS A 18 6.64 10.38 -8.74
N LEU A 19 5.51 9.74 -8.45
CA LEU A 19 4.64 10.10 -7.34
C LEU A 19 5.35 10.04 -6.00
N MET A 20 6.13 8.99 -5.75
CA MET A 20 6.92 8.85 -4.53
C MET A 20 7.98 9.92 -4.35
N LYS A 21 8.42 10.57 -5.43
CA LYS A 21 9.41 11.67 -5.39
C LYS A 21 8.77 13.05 -5.27
N GLU A 22 7.60 13.24 -5.84
CA GLU A 22 7.03 14.57 -6.08
C GLU A 22 5.77 14.86 -5.26
N ALA A 23 5.07 13.81 -4.76
CA ALA A 23 3.83 13.97 -4.01
C ALA A 23 4.03 13.64 -2.53
N SER A 24 3.51 14.49 -1.67
CA SER A 24 3.52 14.34 -0.20
C SER A 24 2.14 14.10 0.38
N THR A 25 1.09 14.35 -0.40
CA THR A 25 -0.31 14.24 0.01
C THR A 25 -1.14 13.47 -1.01
N VAL A 26 -2.26 12.91 -0.56
CA VAL A 26 -3.22 12.23 -1.45
C VAL A 26 -3.74 13.17 -2.53
N GLU A 27 -3.98 14.45 -2.22
CA GLU A 27 -4.42 15.44 -3.22
C GLU A 27 -3.38 15.67 -4.32
N GLU A 28 -2.11 15.78 -3.97
CA GLU A 28 -1.03 15.89 -4.95
C GLU A 28 -0.94 14.66 -5.83
N VAL A 29 -1.08 13.45 -5.25
CA VAL A 29 -1.15 12.20 -6.00
C VAL A 29 -2.29 12.22 -7.02
N LEU A 30 -3.50 12.59 -6.60
CA LEU A 30 -4.66 12.69 -7.48
C LEU A 30 -4.44 13.71 -8.59
N SER A 31 -3.91 14.89 -8.25
CA SER A 31 -3.60 15.95 -9.23
C SER A 31 -2.67 15.43 -10.32
N VAL A 32 -1.60 14.74 -9.96
CA VAL A 32 -0.64 14.17 -10.93
C VAL A 32 -1.28 13.06 -11.75
N ILE A 33 -1.94 12.09 -11.09
CA ILE A 33 -2.50 10.92 -11.77
C ILE A 33 -3.52 11.31 -12.84
N PHE A 34 -4.43 12.22 -12.52
CA PHE A 34 -5.47 12.64 -13.46
C PHE A 34 -4.97 13.59 -14.55
N THR A 35 -3.70 14.01 -14.50
CA THR A 35 -3.06 14.78 -15.57
C THR A 35 -2.60 13.93 -16.74
N TYR A 36 -2.47 12.60 -16.56
CA TYR A 36 -1.91 11.70 -17.56
C TYR A 36 -2.94 10.74 -18.13
N ASN A 37 -2.71 10.29 -19.36
CA ASN A 37 -3.48 9.23 -19.98
C ASN A 37 -2.93 7.86 -19.60
N TRP A 38 -3.75 7.04 -18.96
CA TRP A 38 -3.38 5.68 -18.51
C TRP A 38 -3.66 4.60 -19.56
N GLY A 39 -4.30 4.96 -20.71
CA GLY A 39 -4.70 4.01 -21.74
C GLY A 39 -5.65 2.94 -21.21
N ASP A 40 -5.78 1.85 -21.96
CA ASP A 40 -6.67 0.72 -21.63
C ASP A 40 -6.16 -0.17 -20.49
N SER A 41 -5.07 0.21 -19.83
CA SER A 41 -4.28 -0.69 -18.97
C SER A 41 -4.51 -0.55 -17.47
N ILE A 42 -5.64 0.01 -17.04
CA ILE A 42 -5.93 0.07 -15.60
C ILE A 42 -6.52 -1.26 -15.12
N SER A 43 -5.70 -2.30 -15.20
CA SER A 43 -6.04 -3.62 -14.63
C SER A 43 -5.77 -3.71 -13.14
N TYR A 44 -5.09 -2.71 -12.58
CA TYR A 44 -4.61 -2.72 -11.20
C TYR A 44 -5.32 -1.67 -10.36
N GLN A 45 -5.42 -1.93 -9.06
CA GLN A 45 -5.76 -0.94 -8.06
C GLN A 45 -4.47 -0.46 -7.40
N ILE A 46 -4.34 0.85 -7.20
CA ILE A 46 -3.20 1.44 -6.52
C ILE A 46 -3.71 2.15 -5.28
N HIS A 47 -3.15 1.81 -4.15
CA HIS A 47 -3.52 2.38 -2.87
C HIS A 47 -2.46 3.38 -2.41
N PHE A 48 -2.89 4.60 -2.14
CA PHE A 48 -2.05 5.66 -1.58
C PHE A 48 -2.59 6.11 -0.24
N THR A 49 -1.69 6.44 0.65
CA THR A 49 -2.01 7.07 1.93
C THR A 49 -0.93 8.09 2.27
N ASP A 50 -1.27 9.12 2.99
CA ASP A 50 -0.35 10.16 3.42
C ASP A 50 -0.24 10.26 4.94
N LYS A 51 0.67 11.13 5.41
CA LYS A 51 0.95 11.33 6.82
C LYS A 51 -0.24 11.91 7.61
N SER A 52 -1.20 12.56 6.95
CA SER A 52 -2.41 13.06 7.58
C SER A 52 -3.40 11.95 7.93
N GLY A 53 -3.20 10.75 7.37
CA GLY A 53 -4.11 9.62 7.46
C GLY A 53 -5.19 9.64 6.38
N ASP A 54 -5.07 10.52 5.38
CA ASP A 54 -5.91 10.43 4.19
C ASP A 54 -5.47 9.25 3.32
N ALA A 55 -6.43 8.63 2.65
CA ALA A 55 -6.20 7.43 1.86
C ALA A 55 -7.12 7.37 0.64
N VAL A 56 -6.59 6.86 -0.47
CA VAL A 56 -7.29 6.70 -1.73
C VAL A 56 -6.90 5.40 -2.42
N ILE A 57 -7.86 4.77 -3.08
CA ILE A 57 -7.63 3.67 -4.03
C ILE A 57 -7.97 4.19 -5.42
N ILE A 58 -7.00 4.18 -6.31
CA ILE A 58 -7.16 4.52 -7.71
C ILE A 58 -7.43 3.22 -8.47
N HIS A 59 -8.47 3.20 -9.30
CA HIS A 59 -8.94 1.99 -9.98
C HIS A 59 -9.73 2.34 -11.25
N ALA A 60 -10.04 1.34 -12.08
CA ALA A 60 -11.03 1.51 -13.12
C ALA A 60 -12.43 1.61 -12.53
N GLY A 61 -13.23 2.53 -13.03
CA GLY A 61 -14.66 2.61 -12.76
C GLY A 61 -15.43 1.45 -13.39
N THR A 62 -16.74 1.44 -13.23
CA THR A 62 -17.62 0.44 -13.86
C THR A 62 -17.75 0.64 -15.37
N ASP A 63 -17.42 1.82 -15.84
CA ASP A 63 -17.34 2.25 -17.24
C ASP A 63 -15.96 2.03 -17.89
N GLY A 64 -14.98 1.55 -17.10
CA GLY A 64 -13.60 1.35 -17.54
C GLY A 64 -12.71 2.60 -17.44
N GLU A 65 -13.29 3.76 -17.14
CA GLU A 65 -12.54 4.99 -16.98
C GLU A 65 -11.78 5.03 -15.64
N LEU A 66 -10.68 5.76 -15.61
CA LEU A 66 -9.92 5.97 -14.37
C LEU A 66 -10.75 6.74 -13.35
N THR A 67 -10.84 6.20 -12.16
CA THR A 67 -11.55 6.84 -11.04
C THR A 67 -10.84 6.51 -9.72
N TYR A 68 -11.39 6.97 -8.62
CA TYR A 68 -10.85 6.66 -7.31
C TYR A 68 -11.94 6.51 -6.25
N SER A 69 -11.61 5.78 -5.20
CA SER A 69 -12.41 5.66 -3.99
C SER A 69 -11.60 6.19 -2.81
N ARG A 70 -12.17 7.13 -2.07
CA ARG A 70 -11.57 7.66 -0.84
C ARG A 70 -12.06 6.89 0.38
N LYS A 71 -11.33 7.03 1.47
CA LYS A 71 -11.74 6.58 2.79
C LYS A 71 -13.11 7.21 3.13
N PRO A 72 -14.13 6.41 3.45
CA PRO A 72 -15.46 6.94 3.78
C PRO A 72 -15.42 7.81 5.04
N LYS A 73 -16.28 8.82 5.10
CA LYS A 73 -16.37 9.68 6.27
C LYS A 73 -16.79 8.86 7.50
N GLY A 74 -16.07 9.03 8.60
CA GLY A 74 -16.33 8.30 9.86
C GLY A 74 -15.79 6.86 9.88
N ILE A 75 -15.03 6.45 8.85
CA ILE A 75 -14.30 5.18 8.81
C ILE A 75 -12.81 5.48 8.73
N ASP A 76 -12.04 4.95 9.67
CA ASP A 76 -10.60 5.25 9.79
C ASP A 76 -9.69 4.26 9.07
N TYR A 77 -10.24 3.46 8.17
CA TYR A 77 -9.49 2.52 7.36
C TYR A 77 -10.01 2.48 5.92
N LEU A 78 -9.17 1.97 5.03
CA LEU A 78 -9.49 1.71 3.64
C LEU A 78 -8.85 0.39 3.23
N ILE A 79 -9.61 -0.50 2.60
CA ILE A 79 -9.17 -1.84 2.22
C ILE A 79 -9.24 -2.00 0.71
N SER A 80 -8.18 -2.54 0.12
CA SER A 80 -8.18 -3.05 -1.25
C SER A 80 -7.65 -4.49 -1.29
N THR A 81 -8.18 -5.29 -2.21
CA THR A 81 -7.75 -6.67 -2.45
C THR A 81 -7.79 -6.95 -3.96
N ASN A 82 -7.93 -8.20 -4.37
CA ASN A 82 -7.86 -8.60 -5.79
C ASN A 82 -9.12 -8.28 -6.61
N PHE A 83 -10.17 -7.75 -6.02
CA PHE A 83 -11.36 -7.33 -6.78
C PHE A 83 -11.43 -5.80 -6.87
N ASN A 84 -12.03 -5.29 -7.94
CA ASN A 84 -12.18 -3.86 -8.14
C ASN A 84 -13.17 -3.26 -7.11
N VAL A 85 -12.71 -2.29 -6.31
CA VAL A 85 -13.51 -1.64 -5.26
C VAL A 85 -14.73 -0.90 -5.80
N ALA A 86 -14.75 -0.48 -7.08
CA ALA A 86 -15.95 0.08 -7.72
C ALA A 86 -17.14 -0.90 -7.75
N LYS A 87 -16.87 -2.19 -7.62
CA LYS A 87 -17.86 -3.26 -7.56
C LYS A 87 -18.26 -3.66 -6.15
N LEU A 88 -17.73 -2.96 -5.14
CA LEU A 88 -18.06 -3.20 -3.73
C LEU A 88 -19.58 -3.00 -3.53
N GLY A 89 -20.22 -3.97 -2.94
CA GLY A 89 -21.69 -3.94 -2.70
C GLY A 89 -22.55 -4.59 -3.79
N LYS A 90 -22.00 -4.90 -4.98
CA LYS A 90 -22.80 -5.52 -6.05
C LYS A 90 -22.73 -7.06 -6.09
N ARG A 91 -21.65 -7.72 -5.63
CA ARG A 91 -21.52 -9.20 -5.56
C ARG A 91 -20.32 -9.76 -4.78
N ASP A 92 -19.26 -9.01 -4.49
CA ASP A 92 -17.96 -9.61 -4.18
C ASP A 92 -17.48 -9.45 -2.73
N TRP A 93 -18.37 -9.64 -1.81
CA TRP A 93 -18.00 -10.09 -0.46
C TRP A 93 -17.36 -11.50 -0.48
N SER A 94 -17.01 -12.01 -1.65
CA SER A 94 -16.39 -13.33 -1.82
C SER A 94 -14.92 -13.34 -1.41
N CYS A 95 -14.22 -12.21 -1.40
CA CYS A 95 -12.84 -12.16 -0.98
C CYS A 95 -12.73 -12.32 0.55
N TRP A 96 -12.33 -13.51 0.99
CA TRP A 96 -12.17 -13.81 2.40
C TRP A 96 -11.16 -12.90 3.10
N ARG A 97 -10.12 -12.43 2.40
CA ARG A 97 -9.13 -11.49 2.93
C ARG A 97 -9.74 -10.14 3.22
N TYR A 98 -10.57 -9.62 2.30
CA TYR A 98 -11.30 -8.38 2.53
C TYR A 98 -12.16 -8.49 3.78
N ARG A 99 -12.97 -9.56 3.88
CA ARG A 99 -13.86 -9.78 5.04
C ARG A 99 -13.09 -9.94 6.35
N ALA A 100 -11.95 -10.64 6.32
CA ALA A 100 -11.12 -10.81 7.50
C ALA A 100 -10.53 -9.47 7.97
N ALA A 101 -9.99 -8.67 7.06
CA ALA A 101 -9.48 -7.33 7.36
C ALA A 101 -10.59 -6.41 7.88
N ASP A 102 -11.72 -6.34 7.18
CA ASP A 102 -12.86 -5.50 7.54
C ASP A 102 -13.42 -5.84 8.94
N LYS A 103 -13.60 -7.12 9.24
CA LYS A 103 -14.04 -7.60 10.55
C LYS A 103 -13.10 -7.19 11.69
N MET A 104 -11.80 -7.09 11.44
CA MET A 104 -10.82 -6.67 12.44
C MET A 104 -10.77 -5.15 12.54
N LEU A 105 -10.67 -4.47 11.40
CA LEU A 105 -10.51 -3.03 11.34
C LEU A 105 -11.77 -2.28 11.80
N SER A 106 -12.96 -2.80 11.54
CA SER A 106 -14.22 -2.19 12.00
C SER A 106 -14.40 -2.15 13.54
N LYS A 107 -13.55 -2.86 14.27
CA LYS A 107 -13.55 -2.85 15.75
C LYS A 107 -12.57 -1.84 16.35
N ILE A 108 -11.85 -1.11 15.51
CA ILE A 108 -10.90 -0.11 15.99
C ILE A 108 -11.68 1.05 16.57
N ASP A 109 -11.28 1.43 17.77
CA ASP A 109 -11.67 2.69 18.38
C ASP A 109 -10.78 3.79 17.77
N ALA A 110 -11.38 4.74 17.09
CA ALA A 110 -10.68 5.82 16.40
C ALA A 110 -9.81 6.68 17.33
N GLU A 111 -10.09 6.66 18.64
CA GLU A 111 -9.32 7.38 19.65
C GLU A 111 -8.04 6.64 20.06
N LYS A 112 -7.90 5.37 19.72
CA LYS A 112 -6.71 4.57 20.02
C LYS A 112 -5.72 4.57 18.88
N GLU A 113 -4.48 4.91 19.20
CA GLU A 113 -3.38 4.77 18.24
C GLU A 113 -3.23 3.29 17.81
N LEU A 114 -3.26 3.07 16.49
CA LEU A 114 -3.05 1.75 15.91
C LEU A 114 -1.64 1.25 16.20
N SER A 115 -1.54 0.15 16.91
CA SER A 115 -0.24 -0.48 17.16
C SER A 115 0.22 -1.29 15.96
N VAL A 116 1.55 -1.39 15.78
CA VAL A 116 2.17 -2.27 14.79
C VAL A 116 1.72 -3.72 15.00
N ASP A 117 1.60 -4.17 16.26
CA ASP A 117 1.16 -5.53 16.60
C ASP A 117 -0.27 -5.80 16.13
N PHE A 118 -1.17 -4.82 16.26
CA PHE A 118 -2.53 -4.98 15.74
C PHE A 118 -2.53 -5.11 14.22
N ILE A 119 -1.83 -4.23 13.50
CA ILE A 119 -1.74 -4.33 12.02
C ILE A 119 -1.05 -5.63 11.59
N THR A 120 -0.03 -6.07 12.34
CA THR A 120 0.60 -7.38 12.12
C THR A 120 -0.40 -8.52 12.26
N SER A 121 -1.32 -8.46 13.22
CA SER A 121 -2.38 -9.46 13.37
C SER A 121 -3.36 -9.46 12.20
N VAL A 122 -3.66 -8.30 11.61
CA VAL A 122 -4.47 -8.19 10.39
C VAL A 122 -3.74 -8.83 9.19
N LEU A 123 -2.45 -8.53 9.02
CA LEU A 123 -1.63 -9.15 7.97
C LEU A 123 -1.57 -10.67 8.13
N ASN A 124 -1.40 -11.15 9.36
CA ASN A 124 -1.42 -12.59 9.67
C ASN A 124 -2.78 -13.22 9.37
N ALA A 125 -3.88 -12.54 9.66
CA ALA A 125 -5.24 -13.04 9.35
C ALA A 125 -5.56 -13.04 7.84
N THR A 126 -4.79 -12.31 7.02
CA THR A 126 -5.07 -12.13 5.59
C THR A 126 -4.01 -12.71 4.66
N HIS A 127 -2.92 -13.30 5.20
CA HIS A 127 -1.90 -13.92 4.37
C HIS A 127 -2.42 -15.17 3.66
N GLN A 128 -1.80 -15.52 2.54
CA GLN A 128 -2.14 -16.69 1.76
C GLN A 128 -1.06 -17.77 1.88
N ASN A 129 -1.52 -19.01 1.99
CA ASN A 129 -0.70 -20.23 1.95
C ASN A 129 -0.91 -20.97 0.62
N GLY A 130 -0.10 -21.99 0.37
CA GLY A 130 -0.21 -22.84 -0.83
C GLY A 130 0.49 -22.24 -2.06
N THR A 131 -0.08 -22.50 -3.24
CA THR A 131 0.53 -22.15 -4.54
C THR A 131 0.76 -20.64 -4.69
N TRP A 132 -0.16 -19.81 -4.17
CA TRP A 132 -0.10 -18.35 -4.22
C TRP A 132 0.23 -17.75 -2.85
N LYS A 133 1.21 -18.33 -2.17
CA LYS A 133 1.58 -17.90 -0.82
C LYS A 133 2.06 -16.46 -0.79
N THR A 134 1.77 -15.78 0.33
CA THR A 134 2.31 -14.46 0.63
C THR A 134 3.82 -14.57 0.87
N ILE A 135 4.61 -13.95 0.00
CA ILE A 135 6.08 -13.97 0.08
C ILE A 135 6.57 -12.93 1.07
N PHE A 136 6.00 -11.74 1.03
CA PHE A 136 6.32 -10.67 1.99
C PHE A 136 5.08 -9.85 2.34
N SER A 137 5.12 -9.21 3.48
CA SER A 137 4.14 -8.24 3.95
C SER A 137 4.87 -7.03 4.52
N THR A 138 4.29 -5.85 4.37
CA THR A 138 4.95 -4.61 4.80
C THR A 138 3.97 -3.72 5.57
N ILE A 139 4.45 -3.12 6.65
CA ILE A 139 3.75 -2.03 7.35
C ILE A 139 4.58 -0.77 7.19
N TYR A 140 3.95 0.30 6.72
CA TYR A 140 4.52 1.63 6.63
C TYR A 140 3.98 2.48 7.77
N ASP A 141 4.78 2.73 8.80
CA ASP A 141 4.46 3.67 9.88
C ASP A 141 4.89 5.08 9.45
N LEU A 142 3.95 5.81 8.86
CA LEU A 142 4.21 7.14 8.32
C LEU A 142 4.47 8.19 9.42
N LYS A 143 4.00 7.96 10.65
CA LYS A 143 4.26 8.87 11.78
C LYS A 143 5.67 8.69 12.31
N LYS A 144 6.11 7.44 12.48
CA LYS A 144 7.44 7.11 13.00
C LYS A 144 8.51 7.04 11.91
N LEU A 145 8.12 7.12 10.63
CA LEU A 145 8.98 6.95 9.46
C LEU A 145 9.73 5.61 9.52
N ARG A 146 9.00 4.52 9.76
CA ARG A 146 9.52 3.17 9.82
C ARG A 146 8.79 2.24 8.88
N ILE A 147 9.53 1.30 8.31
CA ILE A 147 8.99 0.21 7.51
C ILE A 147 9.26 -1.09 8.23
N TYR A 148 8.22 -1.89 8.44
CA TYR A 148 8.33 -3.23 9.01
C TYR A 148 8.08 -4.22 7.88
N LEU A 149 9.08 -5.01 7.54
CA LEU A 149 9.04 -5.99 6.47
C LEU A 149 9.05 -7.40 7.06
N PHE A 150 8.04 -8.19 6.71
CA PHE A 150 7.91 -9.59 7.10
C PHE A 150 8.10 -10.47 5.86
N TYR A 151 8.87 -11.53 6.00
CA TYR A 151 9.15 -12.48 4.93
C TYR A 151 8.50 -13.84 5.22
N ASN A 152 7.88 -14.42 4.18
CA ASN A 152 7.34 -15.77 4.19
C ASN A 152 6.40 -16.04 5.40
N SER A 153 5.53 -15.06 5.70
CA SER A 153 4.55 -15.10 6.79
C SER A 153 5.13 -15.27 8.21
N GLN A 154 6.41 -14.91 8.41
CA GLN A 154 7.04 -14.88 9.75
C GLN A 154 6.73 -13.53 10.42
N PHE A 155 5.56 -13.44 11.02
CA PHE A 155 5.05 -12.18 11.60
C PHE A 155 5.64 -11.84 12.98
N ASP A 156 6.41 -12.73 13.58
CA ASP A 156 7.12 -12.54 14.85
C ASP A 156 8.49 -11.84 14.70
N LYS A 157 8.99 -11.71 13.47
CA LYS A 157 10.35 -11.26 13.19
C LYS A 157 10.41 -10.27 12.02
N PRO A 158 9.93 -9.03 12.19
CA PRO A 158 10.07 -8.03 11.14
C PRO A 158 11.53 -7.59 10.97
N TYR A 159 11.92 -7.35 9.74
CA TYR A 159 13.03 -6.44 9.47
C TYR A 159 12.50 -5.01 9.57
N ILE A 160 13.17 -4.18 10.38
CA ILE A 160 12.76 -2.80 10.60
C ILE A 160 13.74 -1.87 9.91
N LEU A 161 13.23 -1.02 9.01
CA LEU A 161 13.97 0.01 8.32
C LEU A 161 13.57 1.37 8.91
N ASP A 162 14.52 2.12 9.44
CA ASP A 162 14.32 3.51 9.85
C ASP A 162 14.58 4.41 8.64
N LEU A 163 13.53 5.07 8.15
CA LEU A 163 13.64 5.91 6.93
C LEU A 163 14.49 7.15 7.14
N LYS A 164 14.57 7.69 8.35
CA LYS A 164 15.44 8.85 8.62
C LYS A 164 16.91 8.47 8.48
N GLU A 165 17.29 7.31 9.03
CA GLU A 165 18.64 6.79 8.90
C GLU A 165 18.98 6.44 7.46
N GLU A 166 18.05 5.82 6.72
CA GLU A 166 18.29 5.43 5.33
C GLU A 166 18.40 6.66 4.41
N LEU A 167 17.55 7.66 4.57
CA LEU A 167 17.57 8.89 3.78
C LEU A 167 18.79 9.79 4.09
N ALA A 168 19.39 9.66 5.27
CA ALA A 168 20.62 10.37 5.62
C ALA A 168 21.88 9.78 4.96
N LYS A 169 21.79 8.58 4.39
CA LYS A 169 22.90 7.95 3.66
C LYS A 169 22.98 8.54 2.25
N THR A 170 24.20 8.54 1.67
CA THR A 170 24.38 8.92 0.27
C THR A 170 23.57 8.04 -0.66
N ASP A 171 23.14 8.59 -1.79
CA ASP A 171 22.44 7.86 -2.84
C ASP A 171 23.20 6.60 -3.23
N ARG A 172 22.54 5.47 -3.06
CA ARG A 172 23.11 4.17 -3.40
C ARG A 172 22.02 3.22 -3.86
N TYR A 173 22.38 2.39 -4.82
CA TYR A 173 21.57 1.25 -5.23
C TYR A 173 22.09 -0.01 -4.52
N ARG A 174 21.18 -0.74 -3.88
CA ARG A 174 21.50 -1.99 -3.19
C ARG A 174 20.43 -3.04 -3.48
N ILE A 175 20.86 -4.22 -3.92
CA ILE A 175 19.99 -5.41 -3.97
C ILE A 175 20.22 -6.19 -2.69
N VAL A 176 19.13 -6.48 -1.98
CA VAL A 176 19.20 -7.25 -0.73
C VAL A 176 18.26 -8.44 -0.81
N SER A 177 18.75 -9.61 -0.43
CA SER A 177 17.92 -10.80 -0.29
C SER A 177 16.98 -10.63 0.91
N LEU A 178 15.67 -10.74 0.71
CA LEU A 178 14.69 -10.68 1.80
C LEU A 178 14.94 -11.75 2.86
N LYS A 179 15.35 -12.94 2.44
CA LYS A 179 15.70 -14.03 3.34
C LYS A 179 16.88 -13.66 4.24
N ASP A 180 17.90 -13.03 3.68
CA ASP A 180 19.10 -12.64 4.42
C ASP A 180 18.82 -11.47 5.37
N LEU A 181 18.00 -10.51 4.97
CA LEU A 181 17.57 -9.41 5.82
C LEU A 181 16.93 -9.89 7.13
N ILE A 182 16.11 -10.94 7.06
CA ILE A 182 15.36 -11.43 8.21
C ILE A 182 16.15 -12.49 9.00
N SER A 183 17.03 -13.25 8.32
CA SER A 183 17.90 -14.25 8.96
C SER A 183 19.06 -13.65 9.72
N ASN A 184 19.57 -12.51 9.25
CA ASN A 184 20.75 -11.86 9.81
C ASN A 184 20.36 -10.72 10.76
N LYS A 185 20.36 -10.99 12.06
CA LYS A 185 20.34 -9.96 13.12
C LYS A 185 21.57 -9.01 13.08
N ASN A 186 22.48 -9.16 12.11
CA ASN A 186 23.81 -8.53 12.12
C ASN A 186 24.08 -7.56 10.95
N LEU A 187 23.11 -7.22 10.09
CA LEU A 187 23.36 -6.24 9.02
C LEU A 187 23.50 -4.78 9.50
N ASN A 188 23.31 -4.53 10.79
CA ASN A 188 23.62 -3.23 11.40
C ASN A 188 25.10 -3.05 11.81
N LYS A 189 25.99 -3.97 11.38
CA LYS A 189 27.42 -3.88 11.59
C LYS A 189 28.17 -3.89 10.26
N GLU A 190 27.89 -2.93 9.41
CA GLU A 190 28.87 -2.55 8.39
C GLU A 190 29.47 -1.19 8.79
N LYS A 191 30.77 -1.27 9.03
CA LYS A 191 31.71 -0.21 9.36
C LYS A 191 31.80 0.86 8.29
#